data_28555564b3664d6e336c475d93e20123
#
_entry.id   28555564b3664d6e336c475d93e20123
#
_cell.length_a   1.000
_cell.length_b   1.000
_cell.length_c   1.000
_cell.angle_alpha   90.00
_cell.angle_beta   90.00
_cell.angle_gamma   90.00
#
_symmetry.space_group_name_H-M   'P 1'
#
loop_
_entity.id
_entity.type
_entity.pdbx_description
1 polymer ?
#
loop_
_entity_poly.entity_id
_entity_poly.type
_entity_poly.pdbx_seq_one_letter_code
_entity_poly.pdbx_strand_id
1 'polypeptide(L)'
;MASALELKNIVKDFGPNRVLRGVGFAVKKGEIYSLIGANGAGKSTLIRVLSGAHRADAGQVLLNGAAVDIVDPISAQSHGIGTVQQNPNDGVVLDMTVAENLALDTFVDRASGMLTNRRSTEAKATEIAALLGLEVTPGFLRTPVRDLGVSERQLLVLARTLSRRPQILVLDEPTSALSGDEVARLFQIIRDLVREGMSVLFVTHKLSEIGQLADRVGVLRDGQMRGEFSKDDAGRFDWSRVLTELFDKTPSELTHTEMPGKDAVLAISQARVFAESSPFDLVLRNGEVTALLGLLGSGKSELLEWLYGATKIYGGTVRLNDVPFAAKHPADAVARGVYLVPESRHEQSIVPEWTIDTVMTLPFVRRFSRWIVMNRRAERSAAARMIQRIGIVASGPGIEIESLSGGNQQKVVIGRWLIGEATLLLLDEPFRGVDINARHEIAETIREITERAPVLVATSDIDEALEVADRILVFNNGSVVDDMRLSEATRERIVTAMSANAHTIHGQDHRAQPELAHRG
;
A
#
# COMPACT_ATOMS: atom_id res chain seq x y z
N MET A 1 10.80 12.07 -30.84
CA MET A 1 9.33 12.12 -30.69
C MET A 1 9.00 13.41 -29.95
N ALA A 2 7.89 14.07 -30.29
CA ALA A 2 7.48 15.30 -29.61
C ALA A 2 7.05 15.01 -28.18
N SER A 3 7.42 15.87 -27.20
CA SER A 3 6.98 15.76 -25.83
C SER A 3 5.53 16.25 -25.69
N ALA A 4 4.71 15.53 -24.93
CA ALA A 4 3.38 15.94 -24.55
C ALA A 4 3.44 16.90 -23.35
N LEU A 5 4.28 16.57 -22.36
CA LEU A 5 4.56 17.39 -21.18
C LEU A 5 6.08 17.56 -21.06
N GLU A 6 6.55 18.77 -20.78
CA GLU A 6 7.95 19.03 -20.43
C GLU A 6 8.01 19.99 -19.26
N LEU A 7 8.77 19.64 -18.23
CA LEU A 7 9.04 20.46 -17.07
C LEU A 7 10.47 21.00 -17.17
N LYS A 8 10.64 22.30 -16.97
CA LYS A 8 11.97 22.95 -17.00
C LYS A 8 12.21 23.70 -15.72
N ASN A 9 13.18 23.19 -14.95
CA ASN A 9 13.69 23.85 -13.74
C ASN A 9 12.60 24.25 -12.73
N ILE A 10 11.61 23.38 -12.50
CA ILE A 10 10.50 23.65 -11.58
C ILE A 10 11.04 23.75 -10.15
N VAL A 11 10.76 24.90 -9.52
CA VAL A 11 11.12 25.20 -8.12
C VAL A 11 9.84 25.43 -7.33
N LYS A 12 9.81 24.89 -6.09
CA LYS A 12 8.75 25.14 -5.13
C LYS A 12 9.31 25.26 -3.72
N ASP A 13 9.04 26.40 -3.09
CA ASP A 13 9.45 26.72 -1.73
C ASP A 13 8.22 26.76 -0.80
N PHE A 14 8.35 26.27 0.42
CA PHE A 14 7.40 26.44 1.50
C PHE A 14 8.11 27.11 2.69
N GLY A 15 8.00 28.43 2.75
CA GLY A 15 8.79 29.22 3.69
C GLY A 15 10.30 29.03 3.44
N PRO A 16 11.09 28.64 4.47
CA PRO A 16 12.53 28.40 4.29
C PRO A 16 12.85 27.06 3.60
N ASN A 17 11.86 26.19 3.44
CA ASN A 17 12.06 24.83 2.92
C ASN A 17 11.87 24.80 1.40
N ARG A 18 12.96 24.58 0.66
CA ARG A 18 12.92 24.32 -0.78
C ARG A 18 12.65 22.85 -1.04
N VAL A 19 11.42 22.52 -1.50
CA VAL A 19 10.97 21.16 -1.74
C VAL A 19 11.27 20.70 -3.17
N LEU A 20 11.04 21.55 -4.19
CA LEU A 20 11.47 21.26 -5.57
C LEU A 20 12.66 22.18 -5.91
N ARG A 21 13.73 21.56 -6.39
CA ARG A 21 15.04 22.22 -6.57
C ARG A 21 15.47 22.21 -8.04
N GLY A 22 14.58 22.65 -8.92
CA GLY A 22 14.87 22.70 -10.36
C GLY A 22 14.53 21.36 -11.06
N VAL A 23 13.36 20.80 -10.77
CA VAL A 23 12.90 19.55 -11.38
C VAL A 23 12.67 19.75 -12.88
N GLY A 24 13.22 18.85 -13.71
CA GLY A 24 13.06 18.86 -15.15
C GLY A 24 13.04 17.45 -15.73
N PHE A 25 12.01 17.13 -16.52
CA PHE A 25 11.89 15.92 -17.31
C PHE A 25 10.84 16.12 -18.41
N ALA A 26 10.73 15.16 -19.33
CA ALA A 26 9.76 15.21 -20.40
C ALA A 26 9.02 13.88 -20.54
N VAL A 27 7.71 13.94 -20.71
CA VAL A 27 6.82 12.82 -21.08
C VAL A 27 6.52 12.93 -22.57
N LYS A 28 6.81 11.87 -23.33
CA LYS A 28 6.54 11.81 -24.78
C LYS A 28 5.06 11.59 -25.05
N LYS A 29 4.63 11.91 -26.27
CA LYS A 29 3.24 11.60 -26.70
C LYS A 29 3.01 10.09 -26.72
N GLY A 30 1.91 9.65 -26.10
CA GLY A 30 1.56 8.23 -26.04
C GLY A 30 2.55 7.41 -25.20
N GLU A 31 3.18 8.01 -24.19
CA GLU A 31 4.12 7.35 -23.27
C GLU A 31 3.51 7.22 -21.88
N ILE A 32 3.79 6.11 -21.22
CA ILE A 32 3.59 5.95 -19.78
C ILE A 32 4.94 6.23 -19.11
N TYR A 33 5.07 7.42 -18.55
CA TYR A 33 6.24 7.80 -17.79
C TYR A 33 5.97 7.62 -16.31
N SER A 34 6.76 6.79 -15.62
CA SER A 34 6.65 6.63 -14.18
C SER A 34 7.62 7.55 -13.44
N LEU A 35 7.15 8.16 -12.35
CA LEU A 35 7.99 8.93 -11.43
C LEU A 35 8.07 8.20 -10.09
N ILE A 36 9.28 7.78 -9.71
CA ILE A 36 9.56 7.14 -8.44
C ILE A 36 10.41 8.04 -7.54
N GLY A 37 10.27 7.90 -6.25
CA GLY A 37 11.07 8.61 -5.24
C GLY A 37 10.61 8.27 -3.84
N ALA A 38 11.47 8.46 -2.85
CA ALA A 38 11.14 8.31 -1.44
C ALA A 38 10.04 9.30 -1.00
N ASN A 39 9.43 9.06 0.16
CA ASN A 39 8.54 10.05 0.76
C ASN A 39 9.34 11.30 1.12
N GLY A 40 8.74 12.47 0.88
CA GLY A 40 9.47 13.74 1.02
C GLY A 40 10.36 14.11 -0.18
N ALA A 41 10.52 13.24 -1.19
CA ALA A 41 11.29 13.57 -2.40
C ALA A 41 10.70 14.71 -3.25
N GLY A 42 9.43 15.10 -3.00
CA GLY A 42 8.75 16.18 -3.71
C GLY A 42 7.69 15.72 -4.73
N LYS A 43 7.42 14.40 -4.86
CA LYS A 43 6.44 13.86 -5.83
C LYS A 43 5.07 14.53 -5.73
N SER A 44 4.44 14.46 -4.56
CA SER A 44 3.11 15.05 -4.34
C SER A 44 3.11 16.57 -4.50
N THR A 45 4.21 17.25 -4.17
CA THR A 45 4.37 18.69 -4.43
C THR A 45 4.40 18.97 -5.94
N LEU A 46 5.11 18.15 -6.71
CA LEU A 46 5.16 18.27 -8.17
C LEU A 46 3.78 18.04 -8.79
N ILE A 47 3.04 17.02 -8.32
CA ILE A 47 1.67 16.75 -8.76
C ILE A 47 0.75 17.93 -8.43
N ARG A 48 0.88 18.51 -7.24
CA ARG A 48 0.10 19.72 -6.85
C ARG A 48 0.44 20.93 -7.71
N VAL A 49 1.67 21.05 -8.20
CA VAL A 49 2.04 22.09 -9.19
C VAL A 49 1.37 21.79 -10.53
N LEU A 50 1.41 20.55 -11.02
CA LEU A 50 0.76 20.18 -12.29
C LEU A 50 -0.76 20.25 -12.24
N SER A 51 -1.37 19.96 -11.08
CA SER A 51 -2.81 20.09 -10.87
C SER A 51 -3.29 21.53 -10.64
N GLY A 52 -2.36 22.49 -10.49
CA GLY A 52 -2.70 23.88 -10.17
C GLY A 52 -3.08 24.14 -8.72
N ALA A 53 -2.99 23.14 -7.82
CA ALA A 53 -3.21 23.33 -6.39
C ALA A 53 -2.10 24.17 -5.74
N HIS A 54 -0.89 24.16 -6.32
CA HIS A 54 0.21 25.04 -5.94
C HIS A 54 0.82 25.68 -7.19
N ARG A 55 1.14 26.96 -7.12
CA ARG A 55 1.91 27.63 -8.17
C ARG A 55 3.40 27.33 -7.99
N ALA A 56 4.13 27.04 -9.09
CA ALA A 56 5.58 26.97 -9.08
C ALA A 56 6.17 28.35 -8.78
N ASP A 57 7.23 28.41 -8.00
CA ASP A 57 7.92 29.66 -7.68
C ASP A 57 8.92 30.06 -8.78
N ALA A 58 9.42 29.07 -9.55
CA ALA A 58 10.22 29.29 -10.75
C ALA A 58 10.14 28.07 -11.68
N GLY A 59 10.59 28.26 -12.91
CA GLY A 59 10.57 27.23 -13.95
C GLY A 59 9.41 27.39 -14.92
N GLN A 60 9.28 26.44 -15.85
CA GLN A 60 8.26 26.46 -16.89
C GLN A 60 7.65 25.06 -17.10
N VAL A 61 6.33 25.03 -17.32
CA VAL A 61 5.62 23.85 -17.79
C VAL A 61 5.30 24.06 -19.26
N LEU A 62 5.66 23.10 -20.11
CA LEU A 62 5.32 23.13 -21.53
C LEU A 62 4.41 21.94 -21.86
N LEU A 63 3.34 22.23 -22.61
CA LEU A 63 2.44 21.22 -23.17
C LEU A 63 2.52 21.28 -24.69
N ASN A 64 2.85 20.16 -25.32
CA ASN A 64 3.08 20.08 -26.77
C ASN A 64 4.07 21.15 -27.27
N GLY A 65 5.08 21.49 -26.46
CA GLY A 65 6.10 22.49 -26.77
C GLY A 65 5.69 23.95 -26.50
N ALA A 66 4.45 24.24 -26.14
CA ALA A 66 3.97 25.57 -25.77
C ALA A 66 4.03 25.76 -24.25
N ALA A 67 4.62 26.86 -23.79
CA ALA A 67 4.64 27.20 -22.36
C ALA A 67 3.21 27.53 -21.89
N VAL A 68 2.82 26.97 -20.74
CA VAL A 68 1.52 27.18 -20.10
C VAL A 68 1.71 27.71 -18.70
N ASP A 69 0.84 28.63 -18.28
CA ASP A 69 0.81 29.14 -16.88
C ASP A 69 -0.33 28.44 -16.12
N ILE A 70 0.06 27.57 -15.19
CA ILE A 70 -0.87 26.83 -14.33
C ILE A 70 -1.01 27.60 -13.03
N VAL A 71 -2.10 28.36 -12.92
CA VAL A 71 -2.35 29.24 -11.77
C VAL A 71 -3.34 28.65 -10.76
N ASP A 72 -4.23 27.76 -11.23
CA ASP A 72 -5.26 27.09 -10.43
C ASP A 72 -5.70 25.77 -11.10
N PRO A 73 -6.51 24.93 -10.43
CA PRO A 73 -6.96 23.66 -10.99
C PRO A 73 -7.79 23.80 -12.27
N ILE A 74 -8.52 24.89 -12.45
CA ILE A 74 -9.32 25.12 -13.67
C ILE A 74 -8.39 25.37 -14.85
N SER A 75 -7.32 26.16 -14.66
CA SER A 75 -6.33 26.41 -15.71
C SER A 75 -5.57 25.11 -16.09
N ALA A 76 -5.20 24.25 -15.12
CA ALA A 76 -4.60 22.96 -15.41
C ALA A 76 -5.49 22.09 -16.30
N GLN A 77 -6.77 22.00 -15.94
CA GLN A 77 -7.77 21.25 -16.70
C GLN A 77 -8.02 21.82 -18.09
N SER A 78 -8.12 23.16 -18.22
CA SER A 78 -8.32 23.82 -19.53
C SER A 78 -7.13 23.59 -20.48
N HIS A 79 -5.93 23.40 -19.94
CA HIS A 79 -4.74 23.01 -20.70
C HIS A 79 -4.68 21.50 -21.00
N GLY A 80 -5.67 20.72 -20.55
CA GLY A 80 -5.74 19.28 -20.82
C GLY A 80 -4.93 18.40 -19.88
N ILE A 81 -4.67 18.87 -18.65
CA ILE A 81 -4.06 18.05 -17.57
C ILE A 81 -5.19 17.51 -16.68
N GLY A 82 -5.35 16.20 -16.64
CA GLY A 82 -6.23 15.50 -15.69
C GLY A 82 -5.42 14.90 -14.56
N THR A 83 -5.85 15.09 -13.31
CA THR A 83 -5.11 14.57 -12.14
C THR A 83 -6.02 13.74 -11.26
N VAL A 84 -5.56 12.55 -10.89
CA VAL A 84 -6.16 11.66 -9.89
C VAL A 84 -5.21 11.60 -8.70
N GLN A 85 -5.70 12.04 -7.53
CA GLN A 85 -4.91 12.10 -6.31
C GLN A 85 -4.93 10.78 -5.55
N GLN A 86 -3.98 10.59 -4.63
CA GLN A 86 -3.80 9.40 -3.82
C GLN A 86 -5.02 9.09 -2.94
N ASN A 87 -5.61 10.10 -2.30
CA ASN A 87 -6.83 9.93 -1.51
C ASN A 87 -8.07 10.18 -2.38
N PRO A 88 -8.87 9.16 -2.71
CA PRO A 88 -10.05 9.34 -3.54
C PRO A 88 -11.13 10.23 -2.89
N ASN A 89 -11.12 10.40 -1.56
CA ASN A 89 -12.07 11.26 -0.88
C ASN A 89 -11.87 12.75 -1.23
N ASP A 90 -10.66 13.15 -1.59
CA ASP A 90 -10.37 14.53 -2.00
C ASP A 90 -10.96 14.85 -3.39
N GLY A 91 -11.29 13.81 -4.14
CA GLY A 91 -11.86 13.90 -5.48
C GLY A 91 -13.38 13.78 -5.56
N VAL A 92 -14.11 13.50 -4.48
CA VAL A 92 -15.55 13.22 -4.48
C VAL A 92 -16.30 14.08 -3.48
N VAL A 93 -17.61 14.24 -3.69
CA VAL A 93 -18.53 14.82 -2.72
C VAL A 93 -19.32 13.70 -2.07
N LEU A 94 -19.00 13.35 -0.84
CA LEU A 94 -19.47 12.15 -0.14
C LEU A 94 -21.00 12.07 0.01
N ASP A 95 -21.65 13.21 0.20
CA ASP A 95 -23.11 13.28 0.38
C ASP A 95 -23.92 13.29 -0.92
N MET A 96 -23.25 13.44 -2.06
CA MET A 96 -23.87 13.30 -3.37
C MET A 96 -23.91 11.84 -3.82
N THR A 97 -24.88 11.54 -4.71
CA THR A 97 -24.97 10.23 -5.36
C THR A 97 -23.83 10.00 -6.37
N VAL A 98 -23.62 8.74 -6.77
CA VAL A 98 -22.68 8.39 -7.84
C VAL A 98 -22.99 9.17 -9.12
N ALA A 99 -24.27 9.25 -9.50
CA ALA A 99 -24.67 9.99 -10.70
C ALA A 99 -24.34 11.48 -10.63
N GLU A 100 -24.59 12.12 -9.51
CA GLU A 100 -24.27 13.53 -9.29
C GLU A 100 -22.77 13.78 -9.27
N ASN A 101 -21.98 12.90 -8.65
CA ASN A 101 -20.51 13.00 -8.66
C ASN A 101 -19.93 12.85 -10.07
N LEU A 102 -20.39 11.88 -10.86
CA LEU A 102 -19.93 11.71 -12.24
C LEU A 102 -20.31 12.88 -13.13
N ALA A 103 -21.51 13.42 -12.95
CA ALA A 103 -22.01 14.54 -13.75
C ALA A 103 -21.66 15.93 -13.16
N LEU A 104 -20.82 16.02 -12.11
CA LEU A 104 -20.55 17.25 -11.36
C LEU A 104 -20.11 18.41 -12.27
N ASP A 105 -19.26 18.12 -13.24
CA ASP A 105 -18.74 19.13 -14.18
C ASP A 105 -19.83 19.73 -15.07
N THR A 106 -20.88 18.97 -15.37
CA THR A 106 -21.99 19.46 -16.18
C THR A 106 -22.86 20.49 -15.45
N PHE A 107 -22.76 20.53 -14.10
CA PHE A 107 -23.47 21.54 -13.30
C PHE A 107 -22.73 22.89 -13.31
N VAL A 108 -21.39 22.85 -13.44
CA VAL A 108 -20.57 24.06 -13.48
C VAL A 108 -20.69 24.75 -14.84
N ASP A 109 -20.70 23.99 -15.93
CA ASP A 109 -20.78 24.53 -17.30
C ASP A 109 -22.16 25.11 -17.65
N ARG A 110 -23.22 24.71 -16.92
CA ARG A 110 -24.58 25.23 -17.10
C ARG A 110 -24.90 26.38 -16.16
N ALA A 111 -24.16 27.48 -16.26
CA ALA A 111 -24.44 28.73 -15.53
C ALA A 111 -25.80 29.37 -15.84
N SER A 112 -26.70 28.71 -16.58
CA SER A 112 -27.97 29.27 -17.05
C SER A 112 -29.22 28.41 -16.86
N GLY A 113 -29.19 27.35 -16.03
CA GLY A 113 -30.40 26.53 -15.84
C GLY A 113 -30.48 25.85 -14.48
N MET A 114 -31.33 26.38 -13.61
CA MET A 114 -31.54 26.02 -12.22
C MET A 114 -32.29 24.68 -12.01
N LEU A 115 -32.57 23.90 -13.05
CA LEU A 115 -33.32 22.65 -12.96
C LEU A 115 -32.52 21.52 -13.62
N THR A 116 -31.76 20.77 -12.83
CA THR A 116 -31.18 19.51 -13.28
C THR A 116 -32.22 18.39 -13.25
N ASN A 117 -32.47 17.78 -14.42
CA ASN A 117 -33.38 16.65 -14.50
C ASN A 117 -32.59 15.38 -14.13
N ARG A 118 -33.05 14.66 -13.11
CA ARG A 118 -32.45 13.40 -12.64
C ARG A 118 -32.15 12.40 -13.77
N ARG A 119 -33.06 12.26 -14.75
CA ARG A 119 -32.85 11.37 -15.90
C ARG A 119 -31.67 11.78 -16.75
N SER A 120 -31.46 13.09 -16.98
CA SER A 120 -30.32 13.58 -17.74
C SER A 120 -29.01 13.41 -16.98
N THR A 121 -29.03 13.55 -15.65
CA THR A 121 -27.86 13.30 -14.78
C THR A 121 -27.48 11.82 -14.79
N GLU A 122 -28.45 10.92 -14.61
CA GLU A 122 -28.23 9.46 -14.66
C GLU A 122 -27.72 9.01 -16.06
N ALA A 123 -28.28 9.57 -17.14
CA ALA A 123 -27.83 9.28 -18.50
C ALA A 123 -26.38 9.72 -18.75
N LYS A 124 -26.04 10.96 -18.32
CA LYS A 124 -24.66 11.46 -18.44
C LYS A 124 -23.68 10.68 -17.59
N ALA A 125 -24.07 10.29 -16.37
CA ALA A 125 -23.27 9.44 -15.49
C ALA A 125 -23.01 8.07 -16.12
N THR A 126 -24.01 7.46 -16.79
CA THR A 126 -23.84 6.20 -17.51
C THR A 126 -22.84 6.32 -18.66
N GLU A 127 -22.92 7.42 -19.43
CA GLU A 127 -21.94 7.71 -20.51
C GLU A 127 -20.51 7.82 -19.95
N ILE A 128 -20.33 8.52 -18.82
CA ILE A 128 -19.02 8.70 -18.18
C ILE A 128 -18.50 7.38 -17.60
N ALA A 129 -19.36 6.59 -16.94
CA ALA A 129 -18.98 5.28 -16.41
C ALA A 129 -18.54 4.31 -17.51
N ALA A 130 -19.16 4.39 -18.67
CA ALA A 130 -18.80 3.57 -19.83
C ALA A 130 -17.37 3.81 -20.36
N LEU A 131 -16.75 4.98 -20.09
CA LEU A 131 -15.35 5.26 -20.44
C LEU A 131 -14.37 4.28 -19.77
N LEU A 132 -14.75 3.74 -18.61
CA LEU A 132 -13.98 2.72 -17.88
C LEU A 132 -14.54 1.30 -18.06
N GLY A 133 -15.51 1.10 -18.96
CA GLY A 133 -16.21 -0.17 -19.11
C GLY A 133 -16.97 -0.57 -17.82
N LEU A 134 -17.43 0.40 -17.02
CA LEU A 134 -18.19 0.14 -15.82
C LEU A 134 -19.68 -0.03 -16.18
N GLU A 135 -20.22 -1.20 -15.89
CA GLU A 135 -21.66 -1.43 -15.97
C GLU A 135 -22.33 -0.85 -14.71
N VAL A 136 -23.13 0.18 -14.89
CA VAL A 136 -23.81 0.84 -13.77
C VAL A 136 -25.31 0.56 -13.81
N THR A 137 -25.84 0.09 -12.70
CA THR A 137 -27.31 -0.08 -12.52
C THR A 137 -27.95 1.24 -12.04
N PRO A 138 -29.25 1.46 -12.27
CA PRO A 138 -29.94 2.62 -11.71
C PRO A 138 -29.89 2.69 -10.17
N GLY A 139 -29.82 1.53 -9.50
CA GLY A 139 -29.61 1.46 -8.05
C GLY A 139 -28.25 2.01 -7.65
N PHE A 140 -27.17 1.55 -8.29
CA PHE A 140 -25.80 2.01 -8.04
C PHE A 140 -25.66 3.52 -8.29
N LEU A 141 -26.23 4.05 -9.38
CA LEU A 141 -26.18 5.48 -9.69
C LEU A 141 -26.80 6.36 -8.60
N ARG A 142 -27.71 5.82 -7.79
CA ARG A 142 -28.40 6.51 -6.70
C ARG A 142 -27.77 6.34 -5.35
N THR A 143 -26.76 5.45 -5.23
CA THR A 143 -26.04 5.22 -3.99
C THR A 143 -25.25 6.49 -3.60
N PRO A 144 -25.36 6.99 -2.37
CA PRO A 144 -24.48 8.03 -1.86
C PRO A 144 -23.02 7.58 -1.91
N VAL A 145 -22.11 8.47 -2.32
CA VAL A 145 -20.69 8.08 -2.48
C VAL A 145 -20.04 7.71 -1.15
N ARG A 146 -20.53 8.21 -0.03
CA ARG A 146 -20.07 7.78 1.30
C ARG A 146 -20.27 6.28 1.58
N ASP A 147 -21.25 5.65 0.93
CA ASP A 147 -21.57 4.22 1.10
C ASP A 147 -20.75 3.31 0.17
N LEU A 148 -19.94 3.90 -0.72
CA LEU A 148 -19.04 3.17 -1.61
C LEU A 148 -17.75 2.73 -0.90
N GLY A 149 -17.17 1.63 -1.37
CA GLY A 149 -15.81 1.24 -1.04
C GLY A 149 -14.76 2.22 -1.58
N VAL A 150 -13.53 2.14 -1.06
CA VAL A 150 -12.43 3.04 -1.46
C VAL A 150 -12.07 2.84 -2.93
N SER A 151 -12.03 1.59 -3.41
CA SER A 151 -11.77 1.25 -4.81
C SER A 151 -12.82 1.80 -5.77
N GLU A 152 -14.11 1.73 -5.39
CA GLU A 152 -15.20 2.27 -6.21
C GLU A 152 -15.11 3.79 -6.32
N ARG A 153 -14.76 4.50 -5.22
CA ARG A 153 -14.51 5.95 -5.23
C ARG A 153 -13.33 6.31 -6.14
N GLN A 154 -12.27 5.51 -6.12
CA GLN A 154 -11.10 5.71 -7.00
C GLN A 154 -11.48 5.62 -8.48
N LEU A 155 -12.24 4.59 -8.86
CA LEU A 155 -12.74 4.43 -10.23
C LEU A 155 -13.69 5.57 -10.63
N LEU A 156 -14.51 6.07 -9.70
CA LEU A 156 -15.40 7.20 -9.94
C LEU A 156 -14.62 8.49 -10.22
N VAL A 157 -13.57 8.78 -9.44
CA VAL A 157 -12.69 9.94 -9.67
C VAL A 157 -12.00 9.83 -11.03
N LEU A 158 -11.50 8.62 -11.37
CA LEU A 158 -10.84 8.37 -12.64
C LEU A 158 -11.82 8.56 -13.82
N ALA A 159 -13.03 7.98 -13.75
CA ALA A 159 -14.05 8.13 -14.79
C ALA A 159 -14.39 9.62 -15.04
N ARG A 160 -14.58 10.39 -13.97
CA ARG A 160 -14.84 11.82 -14.07
C ARG A 160 -13.66 12.59 -14.67
N THR A 161 -12.43 12.27 -14.28
CA THR A 161 -11.23 12.90 -14.84
C THR A 161 -11.15 12.64 -16.35
N LEU A 162 -11.42 11.41 -16.78
CA LEU A 162 -11.38 11.01 -18.20
C LEU A 162 -12.52 11.62 -19.02
N SER A 163 -13.67 11.95 -18.43
CA SER A 163 -14.79 12.58 -19.14
C SER A 163 -14.44 13.92 -19.76
N ARG A 164 -13.41 14.59 -19.26
CA ARG A 164 -12.85 15.84 -19.78
C ARG A 164 -11.85 15.64 -20.94
N ARG A 165 -11.56 14.38 -21.31
CA ARG A 165 -10.60 14.01 -22.37
C ARG A 165 -9.24 14.69 -22.22
N PRO A 166 -8.54 14.50 -21.08
CA PRO A 166 -7.25 15.12 -20.87
C PRO A 166 -6.21 14.59 -21.88
N GLN A 167 -5.25 15.44 -22.25
CA GLN A 167 -4.11 15.02 -23.08
C GLN A 167 -3.02 14.35 -22.22
N ILE A 168 -2.91 14.79 -20.96
CA ILE A 168 -2.00 14.26 -19.96
C ILE A 168 -2.84 13.80 -18.76
N LEU A 169 -2.68 12.53 -18.39
CA LEU A 169 -3.26 11.97 -17.18
C LEU A 169 -2.17 11.79 -16.13
N VAL A 170 -2.32 12.46 -14.99
CA VAL A 170 -1.42 12.34 -13.84
C VAL A 170 -2.10 11.47 -12.79
N LEU A 171 -1.48 10.36 -12.42
CA LEU A 171 -1.99 9.39 -11.45
C LEU A 171 -1.05 9.31 -10.25
N ASP A 172 -1.53 9.71 -9.07
CA ASP A 172 -0.76 9.67 -7.82
C ASP A 172 -1.15 8.44 -7.00
N GLU A 173 -0.30 7.43 -6.98
CA GLU A 173 -0.49 6.15 -6.27
C GLU A 173 -1.90 5.52 -6.46
N PRO A 174 -2.40 5.38 -7.69
CA PRO A 174 -3.80 5.04 -7.94
C PRO A 174 -4.16 3.59 -7.54
N THR A 175 -3.19 2.79 -7.17
CA THR A 175 -3.32 1.36 -6.82
C THR A 175 -3.29 1.10 -5.31
N SER A 176 -3.09 2.13 -4.49
CA SER A 176 -2.88 1.97 -3.05
C SER A 176 -4.05 1.34 -2.30
N ALA A 177 -5.27 1.43 -2.86
CA ALA A 177 -6.51 0.93 -2.26
C ALA A 177 -7.19 -0.17 -3.10
N LEU A 178 -6.52 -0.67 -4.15
CA LEU A 178 -7.08 -1.64 -5.09
C LEU A 178 -6.57 -3.06 -4.82
N SER A 179 -7.44 -4.05 -5.04
CA SER A 179 -7.07 -5.46 -5.08
C SER A 179 -6.25 -5.79 -6.34
N GLY A 180 -5.60 -6.96 -6.37
CA GLY A 180 -4.78 -7.38 -7.52
C GLY A 180 -5.54 -7.39 -8.86
N ASP A 181 -6.78 -7.86 -8.86
CA ASP A 181 -7.63 -7.91 -10.06
C ASP A 181 -8.03 -6.49 -10.52
N GLU A 182 -8.33 -5.60 -9.57
CA GLU A 182 -8.65 -4.20 -9.85
C GLU A 182 -7.44 -3.45 -10.40
N VAL A 183 -6.23 -3.73 -9.89
CA VAL A 183 -4.97 -3.20 -10.42
C VAL A 183 -4.75 -3.67 -11.86
N ALA A 184 -4.92 -4.96 -12.14
CA ALA A 184 -4.78 -5.49 -13.49
C ALA A 184 -5.76 -4.83 -14.48
N ARG A 185 -7.03 -4.62 -14.05
CA ARG A 185 -8.03 -3.90 -14.82
C ARG A 185 -7.65 -2.43 -15.05
N LEU A 186 -7.20 -1.73 -14.03
CA LEU A 186 -6.73 -0.35 -14.14
C LEU A 186 -5.57 -0.24 -15.14
N PHE A 187 -4.60 -1.15 -15.08
CA PHE A 187 -3.47 -1.17 -16.01
C PHE A 187 -3.91 -1.40 -17.45
N GLN A 188 -4.90 -2.26 -17.67
CA GLN A 188 -5.47 -2.45 -19.01
C GLN A 188 -6.13 -1.16 -19.52
N ILE A 189 -6.92 -0.48 -18.68
CA ILE A 189 -7.55 0.80 -19.02
C ILE A 189 -6.48 1.84 -19.39
N ILE A 190 -5.42 1.97 -18.58
CA ILE A 190 -4.33 2.93 -18.84
C ILE A 190 -3.65 2.62 -20.20
N ARG A 191 -3.37 1.34 -20.48
CA ARG A 191 -2.78 0.95 -21.78
C ARG A 191 -3.66 1.29 -22.97
N ASP A 192 -4.97 1.10 -22.84
CA ASP A 192 -5.93 1.40 -23.90
C ASP A 192 -6.01 2.92 -24.14
N LEU A 193 -6.05 3.73 -23.08
CA LEU A 193 -6.01 5.20 -23.17
C LEU A 193 -4.72 5.70 -23.86
N VAL A 194 -3.58 5.07 -23.56
CA VAL A 194 -2.30 5.43 -24.20
C VAL A 194 -2.27 5.04 -25.67
N ARG A 195 -2.87 3.91 -26.06
CA ARG A 195 -3.05 3.54 -27.47
C ARG A 195 -3.93 4.51 -28.23
N GLU A 196 -4.89 5.15 -27.55
CA GLU A 196 -5.72 6.22 -28.10
C GLU A 196 -5.00 7.58 -28.19
N GLY A 197 -3.74 7.66 -27.75
CA GLY A 197 -2.88 8.83 -27.87
C GLY A 197 -2.75 9.69 -26.60
N MET A 198 -3.33 9.26 -25.47
CA MET A 198 -3.13 9.90 -24.18
C MET A 198 -1.70 9.67 -23.68
N SER A 199 -1.14 10.61 -22.94
CA SER A 199 0.14 10.43 -22.25
C SER A 199 -0.09 10.36 -20.75
N VAL A 200 0.66 9.52 -20.02
CA VAL A 200 0.42 9.25 -18.61
C VAL A 200 1.67 9.51 -17.79
N LEU A 201 1.54 10.32 -16.74
CA LEU A 201 2.50 10.44 -15.65
C LEU A 201 2.00 9.58 -14.48
N PHE A 202 2.64 8.43 -14.26
CA PHE A 202 2.25 7.44 -13.26
C PHE A 202 3.20 7.52 -12.07
N VAL A 203 2.69 7.93 -10.91
CA VAL A 203 3.49 8.06 -9.70
C VAL A 203 3.17 6.90 -8.78
N THR A 204 4.19 6.11 -8.45
CA THR A 204 4.08 4.97 -7.53
C THR A 204 5.42 4.74 -6.84
N HIS A 205 5.38 4.05 -5.71
CA HIS A 205 6.57 3.55 -5.02
C HIS A 205 6.80 2.04 -5.25
N LYS A 206 5.91 1.35 -5.99
CA LYS A 206 5.97 -0.09 -6.23
C LYS A 206 6.70 -0.39 -7.55
N LEU A 207 7.89 -0.98 -7.45
CA LEU A 207 8.72 -1.33 -8.61
C LEU A 207 8.04 -2.32 -9.55
N SER A 208 7.25 -3.25 -9.01
CA SER A 208 6.49 -4.22 -9.79
C SER A 208 5.48 -3.56 -10.74
N GLU A 209 4.82 -2.49 -10.29
CA GLU A 209 3.87 -1.71 -11.10
C GLU A 209 4.58 -0.97 -12.24
N ILE A 210 5.72 -0.34 -11.93
CA ILE A 210 6.56 0.33 -12.92
C ILE A 210 7.03 -0.66 -14.00
N GLY A 211 7.52 -1.82 -13.58
CA GLY A 211 7.99 -2.88 -14.49
C GLY A 211 6.91 -3.34 -15.45
N GLN A 212 5.66 -3.46 -14.97
CA GLN A 212 4.53 -3.90 -15.78
C GLN A 212 3.99 -2.81 -16.71
N LEU A 213 3.92 -1.56 -16.25
CA LEU A 213 3.14 -0.52 -16.92
C LEU A 213 4.00 0.51 -17.66
N ALA A 214 5.11 0.98 -17.07
CA ALA A 214 5.84 2.13 -17.57
C ALA A 214 6.73 1.81 -18.79
N ASP A 215 6.88 2.79 -19.68
CA ASP A 215 7.87 2.79 -20.78
C ASP A 215 9.21 3.37 -20.31
N ARG A 216 9.15 4.41 -19.45
CA ARG A 216 10.31 5.05 -18.82
C ARG A 216 10.05 5.33 -17.37
N VAL A 217 11.13 5.38 -16.58
CA VAL A 217 11.09 5.72 -15.15
C VAL A 217 12.07 6.84 -14.84
N GLY A 218 11.59 7.88 -14.16
CA GLY A 218 12.39 8.96 -13.61
C GLY A 218 12.50 8.82 -12.09
N VAL A 219 13.70 9.02 -11.56
CA VAL A 219 13.98 8.99 -10.13
C VAL A 219 14.04 10.40 -9.58
N LEU A 220 13.14 10.74 -8.67
CA LEU A 220 13.12 12.01 -7.93
C LEU A 220 13.64 11.78 -6.51
N ARG A 221 14.69 12.50 -6.11
CA ARG A 221 15.24 12.46 -4.75
C ARG A 221 15.65 13.86 -4.29
N ASP A 222 15.28 14.24 -3.07
CA ASP A 222 15.60 15.54 -2.44
C ASP A 222 15.21 16.75 -3.31
N GLY A 223 14.09 16.63 -4.00
CA GLY A 223 13.56 17.68 -4.89
C GLY A 223 14.30 17.81 -6.23
N GLN A 224 15.11 16.85 -6.63
CA GLN A 224 15.87 16.84 -7.88
C GLN A 224 15.71 15.55 -8.65
N MET A 225 15.70 15.63 -9.98
CA MET A 225 15.82 14.44 -10.83
C MET A 225 17.23 13.86 -10.73
N ARG A 226 17.35 12.57 -10.41
CA ARG A 226 18.63 11.86 -10.32
C ARG A 226 18.94 11.07 -11.58
N GLY A 227 17.94 10.55 -12.24
CA GLY A 227 18.12 9.80 -13.49
C GLY A 227 16.79 9.49 -14.16
N GLU A 228 16.89 9.16 -15.43
CA GLU A 228 15.79 8.64 -16.25
C GLU A 228 16.25 7.35 -16.93
N PHE A 229 15.42 6.31 -16.88
CA PHE A 229 15.75 4.97 -17.36
C PHE A 229 14.66 4.48 -18.30
N SER A 230 15.07 3.86 -19.41
CA SER A 230 14.17 3.20 -20.38
C SER A 230 14.34 1.69 -20.27
N LYS A 231 13.34 0.95 -20.70
CA LYS A 231 13.46 -0.49 -20.88
C LYS A 231 14.52 -0.84 -21.93
N ASP A 232 15.21 -1.96 -21.71
CA ASP A 232 16.11 -2.59 -22.69
C ASP A 232 15.33 -3.23 -23.87
N ASP A 233 16.04 -3.79 -24.84
CA ASP A 233 15.44 -4.48 -25.98
C ASP A 233 14.60 -5.72 -25.56
N ALA A 234 14.81 -6.26 -24.36
CA ALA A 234 14.03 -7.34 -23.77
C ALA A 234 12.83 -6.82 -22.93
N GLY A 235 12.56 -5.52 -22.93
CA GLY A 235 11.45 -4.89 -22.21
C GLY A 235 11.64 -4.79 -20.70
N ARG A 236 12.87 -4.80 -20.20
CA ARG A 236 13.21 -4.78 -18.77
C ARG A 236 13.96 -3.52 -18.38
N PHE A 237 13.69 -3.01 -17.17
CA PHE A 237 14.49 -1.95 -16.56
C PHE A 237 15.76 -2.52 -15.91
N ASP A 238 16.85 -1.76 -15.95
CA ASP A 238 18.01 -2.00 -15.09
C ASP A 238 17.72 -1.50 -13.67
N TRP A 239 17.07 -2.37 -12.89
CA TRP A 239 16.66 -2.05 -11.52
C TRP A 239 17.84 -1.73 -10.61
N SER A 240 19.01 -2.32 -10.84
CA SER A 240 20.21 -2.02 -10.03
C SER A 240 20.57 -0.54 -10.13
N ARG A 241 20.57 0.02 -11.34
CA ARG A 241 20.84 1.45 -11.55
C ARG A 241 19.71 2.34 -11.01
N VAL A 242 18.46 1.97 -11.24
CA VAL A 242 17.29 2.71 -10.70
C VAL A 242 17.36 2.80 -9.17
N LEU A 243 17.65 1.68 -8.50
CA LEU A 243 17.76 1.63 -7.04
C LEU A 243 18.98 2.39 -6.51
N THR A 244 20.11 2.36 -7.21
CA THR A 244 21.30 3.14 -6.85
C THR A 244 21.00 4.64 -6.82
N GLU A 245 20.31 5.16 -7.85
CA GLU A 245 19.94 6.58 -7.88
C GLU A 245 18.86 6.93 -6.83
N LEU A 246 17.99 5.97 -6.50
CA LEU A 246 16.95 6.16 -5.52
C LEU A 246 17.51 6.25 -4.09
N PHE A 247 18.52 5.42 -3.74
CA PHE A 247 19.01 5.24 -2.37
C PHE A 247 20.38 5.88 -2.06
N ASP A 248 21.14 6.33 -3.06
CA ASP A 248 22.53 6.81 -2.92
C ASP A 248 23.53 5.73 -2.46
N LYS A 249 23.08 4.53 -2.34
CA LYS A 249 23.87 3.31 -2.10
C LYS A 249 23.21 2.21 -2.88
N THR A 250 24.00 1.32 -3.46
CA THR A 250 23.50 0.00 -3.81
C THR A 250 22.85 -0.53 -2.54
N PRO A 251 21.60 -1.00 -2.57
CA PRO A 251 21.06 -1.74 -1.44
C PRO A 251 22.14 -2.79 -1.15
N SER A 252 22.82 -2.67 -0.02
CA SER A 252 23.63 -3.79 0.45
C SER A 252 22.64 -4.93 0.44
N GLU A 253 22.90 -5.96 -0.36
CA GLU A 253 22.21 -7.23 -0.22
C GLU A 253 22.18 -7.42 1.28
N LEU A 254 20.97 -7.38 1.86
CA LEU A 254 20.83 -7.74 3.26
C LEU A 254 21.47 -9.11 3.28
N THR A 255 22.65 -9.22 3.90
CA THR A 255 23.38 -10.46 3.94
C THR A 255 22.50 -11.43 4.71
N HIS A 256 21.69 -12.15 3.94
CA HIS A 256 20.92 -13.27 4.45
C HIS A 256 21.95 -14.30 4.88
N THR A 257 22.41 -14.16 6.12
CA THR A 257 23.19 -15.21 6.75
C THR A 257 22.17 -16.30 7.03
N GLU A 258 22.17 -17.36 6.19
CA GLU A 258 21.43 -18.58 6.49
C GLU A 258 21.88 -19.05 7.87
N MET A 259 21.17 -18.65 8.90
CA MET A 259 21.34 -19.26 10.20
C MET A 259 20.59 -20.59 10.17
N PRO A 260 21.27 -21.74 10.31
CA PRO A 260 20.60 -23.01 10.44
C PRO A 260 19.64 -22.90 11.62
N GLY A 261 18.36 -23.19 11.34
CA GLY A 261 17.25 -22.97 12.27
C GLY A 261 17.54 -23.55 13.65
N LYS A 262 17.66 -22.66 14.61
CA LYS A 262 17.71 -22.95 16.03
C LYS A 262 16.36 -23.56 16.48
N ASP A 263 16.21 -23.79 17.75
CA ASP A 263 15.05 -24.45 18.36
C ASP A 263 13.71 -23.89 17.89
N ALA A 264 12.75 -24.78 17.69
CA ALA A 264 11.37 -24.42 17.37
C ALA A 264 10.74 -23.65 18.55
N VAL A 265 10.22 -22.46 18.29
CA VAL A 265 9.54 -21.63 19.30
C VAL A 265 8.04 -21.78 19.22
N LEU A 266 7.48 -21.78 18.01
CA LEU A 266 6.07 -22.01 17.78
C LEU A 266 5.88 -23.22 16.88
N ALA A 267 4.99 -24.12 17.28
CA ALA A 267 4.50 -25.21 16.44
C ALA A 267 2.97 -25.16 16.38
N ILE A 268 2.45 -25.07 15.18
CA ILE A 268 1.02 -25.14 14.88
C ILE A 268 0.78 -26.50 14.24
N SER A 269 -0.28 -27.19 14.65
CA SER A 269 -0.66 -28.47 14.08
C SER A 269 -2.13 -28.44 13.67
N GLN A 270 -2.40 -28.91 12.45
CA GLN A 270 -3.72 -29.10 11.86
C GLN A 270 -4.59 -27.81 11.91
N ALA A 271 -3.96 -26.63 11.65
CA ALA A 271 -4.70 -25.38 11.63
C ALA A 271 -5.63 -25.30 10.41
N ARG A 272 -6.83 -24.81 10.63
CA ARG A 272 -7.86 -24.54 9.60
C ARG A 272 -8.43 -23.15 9.85
N VAL A 273 -8.05 -22.20 8.99
CA VAL A 273 -8.49 -20.80 9.17
C VAL A 273 -9.96 -20.65 8.84
N PHE A 274 -10.41 -21.19 7.69
CA PHE A 274 -11.80 -21.19 7.26
C PHE A 274 -12.40 -22.60 7.29
N ALA A 275 -13.72 -22.71 7.17
CA ALA A 275 -14.41 -24.00 7.17
C ALA A 275 -13.94 -24.94 6.04
N GLU A 276 -13.70 -24.36 4.86
CA GLU A 276 -13.27 -25.07 3.65
C GLU A 276 -11.76 -25.20 3.53
N SER A 277 -10.97 -24.55 4.42
CA SER A 277 -9.50 -24.59 4.35
C SER A 277 -8.97 -25.99 4.58
N SER A 278 -7.94 -26.38 3.83
CA SER A 278 -7.16 -27.59 4.12
C SER A 278 -6.37 -27.40 5.40
N PRO A 279 -6.30 -28.42 6.29
CA PRO A 279 -5.48 -28.31 7.49
C PRO A 279 -4.00 -28.23 7.12
N PHE A 280 -3.24 -27.42 7.87
CA PHE A 280 -1.79 -27.26 7.67
C PHE A 280 -1.04 -27.24 9.00
N ASP A 281 0.23 -27.57 8.92
CA ASP A 281 1.19 -27.49 10.02
C ASP A 281 2.20 -26.37 9.74
N LEU A 282 2.67 -25.70 10.79
CA LEU A 282 3.65 -24.62 10.68
C LEU A 282 4.58 -24.61 11.90
N VAL A 283 5.87 -24.47 11.66
CA VAL A 283 6.87 -24.31 12.72
C VAL A 283 7.66 -23.02 12.47
N LEU A 284 7.76 -22.17 13.50
CA LEU A 284 8.60 -20.97 13.51
C LEU A 284 9.81 -21.20 14.42
N ARG A 285 10.99 -20.75 13.99
CA ARG A 285 12.26 -21.00 14.66
C ARG A 285 12.96 -19.69 15.05
N ASN A 286 13.73 -19.72 16.14
CA ASN A 286 14.57 -18.60 16.51
C ASN A 286 15.58 -18.27 15.39
N GLY A 287 15.85 -16.97 15.21
CA GLY A 287 16.81 -16.49 14.20
C GLY A 287 16.25 -16.48 12.77
N GLU A 288 14.94 -16.72 12.58
CA GLU A 288 14.30 -16.79 11.27
C GLU A 288 13.19 -15.74 11.14
N VAL A 289 13.20 -15.00 10.05
CA VAL A 289 12.04 -14.26 9.56
C VAL A 289 11.28 -15.15 8.59
N THR A 290 10.07 -15.52 8.96
CA THR A 290 9.16 -16.25 8.07
C THR A 290 8.16 -15.29 7.46
N ALA A 291 8.12 -15.14 6.13
CA ALA A 291 7.05 -14.41 5.45
C ALA A 291 5.86 -15.31 5.16
N LEU A 292 4.68 -14.85 5.52
CA LEU A 292 3.39 -15.42 5.13
C LEU A 292 2.85 -14.59 3.97
N LEU A 293 3.11 -15.04 2.75
CA LEU A 293 2.81 -14.31 1.53
C LEU A 293 1.50 -14.81 0.90
N GLY A 294 0.56 -13.91 0.63
CA GLY A 294 -0.71 -14.26 0.00
C GLY A 294 -1.53 -13.06 -0.37
N LEU A 295 -2.53 -13.26 -1.21
CA LEU A 295 -3.46 -12.20 -1.62
C LEU A 295 -4.30 -11.68 -0.45
N LEU A 296 -4.92 -10.52 -0.64
CA LEU A 296 -5.90 -10.00 0.32
C LEU A 296 -7.05 -11.00 0.48
N GLY A 297 -7.47 -11.25 1.73
CA GLY A 297 -8.51 -12.24 2.04
C GLY A 297 -8.04 -13.70 2.02
N SER A 298 -6.73 -13.97 1.88
CA SER A 298 -6.19 -15.34 1.92
C SER A 298 -6.22 -15.99 3.31
N GLY A 299 -6.52 -15.25 4.37
CA GLY A 299 -6.59 -15.74 5.74
C GLY A 299 -5.34 -15.48 6.59
N LYS A 300 -4.40 -14.66 6.10
CA LYS A 300 -3.15 -14.31 6.81
C LYS A 300 -3.44 -13.58 8.13
N SER A 301 -4.21 -12.50 8.06
CA SER A 301 -4.57 -11.69 9.23
C SER A 301 -5.33 -12.50 10.27
N GLU A 302 -6.27 -13.33 9.83
CA GLU A 302 -7.04 -14.22 10.70
C GLU A 302 -6.14 -15.22 11.43
N LEU A 303 -5.09 -15.74 10.79
CA LEU A 303 -4.10 -16.60 11.42
C LEU A 303 -3.30 -15.87 12.50
N LEU A 304 -2.83 -14.64 12.20
CA LEU A 304 -2.07 -13.83 13.15
C LEU A 304 -2.95 -13.43 14.34
N GLU A 305 -4.16 -12.97 14.08
CA GLU A 305 -5.13 -12.60 15.10
C GLU A 305 -5.54 -13.77 16.01
N TRP A 306 -5.65 -14.98 15.44
CA TRP A 306 -5.89 -16.18 16.24
C TRP A 306 -4.75 -16.48 17.21
N LEU A 307 -3.50 -16.41 16.73
CA LEU A 307 -2.33 -16.59 17.58
C LEU A 307 -2.26 -15.52 18.68
N TYR A 308 -2.75 -14.33 18.39
CA TYR A 308 -2.81 -13.22 19.34
C TYR A 308 -4.03 -13.29 20.28
N GLY A 309 -5.01 -14.17 20.00
CA GLY A 309 -6.22 -14.32 20.79
C GLY A 309 -7.29 -13.25 20.51
N ALA A 310 -7.24 -12.57 19.36
CA ALA A 310 -8.22 -11.58 18.94
C ALA A 310 -9.39 -12.23 18.18
N THR A 311 -9.15 -13.33 17.47
CA THR A 311 -10.17 -14.07 16.71
C THR A 311 -10.10 -15.58 16.97
N LYS A 312 -10.99 -16.33 16.34
CA LYS A 312 -11.02 -17.80 16.38
C LYS A 312 -10.96 -18.35 14.96
N ILE A 313 -10.27 -19.48 14.78
CA ILE A 313 -10.29 -20.26 13.54
C ILE A 313 -11.03 -21.58 13.73
N TYR A 314 -11.26 -22.31 12.64
CA TYR A 314 -12.07 -23.54 12.64
C TYR A 314 -11.40 -24.72 13.34
N GLY A 315 -10.07 -24.76 13.44
CA GLY A 315 -9.37 -25.85 14.13
C GLY A 315 -7.87 -25.63 14.18
N GLY A 316 -7.20 -26.48 14.95
CA GLY A 316 -5.76 -26.46 15.13
C GLY A 316 -5.34 -26.39 16.60
N THR A 317 -4.10 -26.75 16.84
CA THR A 317 -3.46 -26.64 18.17
C THR A 317 -2.13 -25.91 18.03
N VAL A 318 -1.76 -25.16 19.07
CA VAL A 318 -0.52 -24.39 19.11
C VAL A 318 0.30 -24.80 20.32
N ARG A 319 1.60 -24.94 20.13
CA ARG A 319 2.60 -25.06 21.20
C ARG A 319 3.58 -23.90 21.09
N LEU A 320 3.84 -23.24 22.20
CA LEU A 320 4.84 -22.18 22.33
C LEU A 320 5.93 -22.68 23.29
N ASN A 321 7.17 -22.79 22.82
CA ASN A 321 8.28 -23.41 23.57
C ASN A 321 7.89 -24.80 24.14
N ASP A 322 7.31 -25.63 23.28
CA ASP A 322 6.82 -26.98 23.60
C ASP A 322 5.69 -27.06 24.65
N VAL A 323 5.17 -25.92 25.10
CA VAL A 323 4.03 -25.86 26.01
C VAL A 323 2.74 -25.55 25.23
N PRO A 324 1.62 -26.25 25.50
CA PRO A 324 0.34 -25.92 24.88
C PRO A 324 -0.01 -24.43 25.08
N PHE A 325 -0.36 -23.77 23.97
CA PHE A 325 -0.67 -22.36 23.95
C PHE A 325 -2.05 -22.15 23.29
N ALA A 326 -2.92 -21.43 23.96
CA ALA A 326 -4.22 -21.00 23.43
C ALA A 326 -4.58 -19.66 24.09
N ALA A 327 -4.33 -18.56 23.39
CA ALA A 327 -4.75 -17.25 23.83
C ALA A 327 -6.28 -17.11 23.65
N LYS A 328 -6.99 -16.78 24.71
CA LYS A 328 -8.44 -16.49 24.66
C LYS A 328 -8.70 -15.01 24.43
N HIS A 329 -7.73 -14.18 24.82
CA HIS A 329 -7.74 -12.73 24.68
C HIS A 329 -6.33 -12.22 24.39
N PRO A 330 -6.16 -11.04 23.75
CA PRO A 330 -4.86 -10.43 23.50
C PRO A 330 -3.97 -10.33 24.74
N ALA A 331 -4.55 -10.11 25.92
CA ALA A 331 -3.81 -10.06 27.17
C ALA A 331 -3.08 -11.38 27.52
N ASP A 332 -3.65 -12.53 27.15
CA ASP A 332 -3.03 -13.85 27.36
C ASP A 332 -1.79 -14.00 26.47
N ALA A 333 -1.88 -13.56 25.21
CA ALA A 333 -0.76 -13.55 24.27
C ALA A 333 0.36 -12.63 24.74
N VAL A 334 0.04 -11.40 25.12
CA VAL A 334 1.00 -10.41 25.63
C VAL A 334 1.71 -10.93 26.89
N ALA A 335 1.00 -11.60 27.80
CA ALA A 335 1.58 -12.18 29.01
C ALA A 335 2.60 -13.31 28.71
N ARG A 336 2.51 -13.95 27.54
CA ARG A 336 3.42 -14.99 27.06
C ARG A 336 4.47 -14.48 26.08
N GLY A 337 4.55 -13.15 25.86
CA GLY A 337 5.50 -12.53 24.93
C GLY A 337 5.14 -12.71 23.46
N VAL A 338 3.89 -13.05 23.13
CA VAL A 338 3.38 -13.07 21.76
C VAL A 338 2.77 -11.71 21.46
N TYR A 339 3.36 -10.98 20.51
CA TYR A 339 2.99 -9.62 20.19
C TYR A 339 2.53 -9.49 18.75
N LEU A 340 1.55 -8.61 18.49
CA LEU A 340 0.99 -8.36 17.17
C LEU A 340 1.09 -6.87 16.81
N VAL A 341 1.64 -6.60 15.63
CA VAL A 341 1.48 -5.33 14.91
C VAL A 341 0.40 -5.57 13.86
N PRO A 342 -0.79 -4.97 13.98
CA PRO A 342 -1.89 -5.20 13.05
C PRO A 342 -1.74 -4.39 11.76
N GLU A 343 -2.51 -4.75 10.73
CA GLU A 343 -2.51 -4.12 9.41
C GLU A 343 -2.84 -2.63 9.45
N SER A 344 -3.94 -2.25 10.14
CA SER A 344 -4.39 -0.85 10.23
C SER A 344 -3.81 -0.17 11.47
N ARG A 345 -2.69 0.56 11.30
CA ARG A 345 -2.10 1.31 12.42
C ARG A 345 -3.02 2.39 12.98
N HIS A 346 -3.77 3.10 12.12
CA HIS A 346 -4.65 4.20 12.55
C HIS A 346 -5.87 3.72 13.32
N GLU A 347 -6.44 2.57 12.95
CA GLU A 347 -7.65 2.06 13.58
C GLU A 347 -7.36 1.15 14.79
N GLN A 348 -6.21 0.46 14.77
CA GLN A 348 -5.94 -0.62 15.72
C GLN A 348 -4.73 -0.38 16.64
N SER A 349 -3.87 0.60 16.31
CA SER A 349 -2.61 0.77 17.04
C SER A 349 -2.36 2.17 17.58
N ILE A 350 -2.81 3.19 16.86
CA ILE A 350 -2.62 4.60 17.22
C ILE A 350 -3.89 5.10 17.88
N VAL A 351 -3.73 5.87 18.96
CA VAL A 351 -4.82 6.65 19.54
C VAL A 351 -4.55 8.10 19.15
N PRO A 352 -5.47 8.76 18.43
CA PRO A 352 -5.34 10.16 18.05
C PRO A 352 -5.02 11.04 19.25
N GLU A 353 -4.28 12.13 19.01
CA GLU A 353 -3.87 13.11 20.04
C GLU A 353 -2.95 12.56 21.15
N TRP A 354 -2.63 11.26 21.15
CA TRP A 354 -1.70 10.71 22.13
C TRP A 354 -0.24 10.95 21.74
N THR A 355 0.58 11.10 22.79
CA THR A 355 2.03 11.28 22.63
C THR A 355 2.74 9.94 22.37
N ILE A 356 3.92 10.00 21.74
CA ILE A 356 4.72 8.81 21.41
C ILE A 356 4.99 7.96 22.64
N ASP A 357 5.36 8.57 23.78
CA ASP A 357 5.63 7.85 25.03
C ASP A 357 4.41 7.07 25.53
N THR A 358 3.22 7.68 25.47
CA THR A 358 1.97 7.03 25.90
C THR A 358 1.60 5.87 24.97
N VAL A 359 1.70 6.08 23.63
CA VAL A 359 1.40 5.03 22.64
C VAL A 359 2.38 3.86 22.76
N MET A 360 3.68 4.13 22.95
CA MET A 360 4.70 3.08 23.08
C MET A 360 4.56 2.24 24.34
N THR A 361 4.18 2.84 25.46
CA THR A 361 4.17 2.16 26.76
C THR A 361 2.83 1.53 27.11
N LEU A 362 1.79 1.79 26.32
CA LEU A 362 0.42 1.35 26.55
C LEU A 362 0.29 -0.16 26.89
N PRO A 363 0.89 -1.12 26.16
CA PRO A 363 0.75 -2.53 26.51
C PRO A 363 1.40 -2.91 27.84
N PHE A 364 2.32 -2.09 28.33
CA PHE A 364 3.14 -2.34 29.51
C PHE A 364 2.87 -1.35 30.65
N VAL A 365 1.68 -0.75 30.71
CA VAL A 365 1.29 0.25 31.74
C VAL A 365 1.62 -0.21 33.16
N ARG A 366 1.42 -1.51 33.46
CA ARG A 366 1.73 -2.07 34.78
C ARG A 366 3.23 -1.99 35.15
N ARG A 367 4.12 -2.01 34.14
CA ARG A 367 5.57 -1.87 34.35
C ARG A 367 5.97 -0.44 34.71
N PHE A 368 5.16 0.54 34.30
CA PHE A 368 5.39 1.97 34.51
C PHE A 368 4.49 2.56 35.60
N SER A 369 3.68 1.74 36.29
CA SER A 369 2.80 2.18 37.34
C SER A 369 3.16 1.53 38.68
N ARG A 370 3.00 2.28 39.72
CA ARG A 370 3.02 1.76 41.10
C ARG A 370 1.66 2.00 41.70
N TRP A 371 0.90 0.94 41.96
CA TRP A 371 -0.52 1.01 42.30
C TRP A 371 -1.30 1.70 41.17
N ILE A 372 -1.90 2.84 41.43
CA ILE A 372 -2.66 3.65 40.44
C ILE A 372 -1.88 4.86 39.92
N VAL A 373 -0.62 5.05 40.36
CA VAL A 373 0.19 6.20 39.97
C VAL A 373 1.18 5.83 38.90
N MET A 374 1.09 6.52 37.74
CA MET A 374 2.02 6.38 36.62
C MET A 374 3.35 7.09 36.90
N ASN A 375 4.45 6.39 36.65
CA ASN A 375 5.79 6.99 36.61
C ASN A 375 6.11 7.58 35.24
N ARG A 376 5.64 8.79 34.96
CA ARG A 376 5.81 9.50 33.71
C ARG A 376 7.29 9.69 33.31
N ARG A 377 8.22 9.77 34.25
CA ARG A 377 9.66 9.87 33.95
C ARG A 377 10.20 8.56 33.44
N ALA A 378 9.83 7.43 33.98
CA ALA A 378 10.23 6.12 33.54
C ALA A 378 9.65 5.81 32.14
N GLU A 379 8.39 6.17 31.92
CA GLU A 379 7.68 6.06 30.65
C GLU A 379 8.40 6.83 29.53
N ARG A 380 8.64 8.14 29.73
CA ARG A 380 9.39 9.00 28.81
C ARG A 380 10.82 8.51 28.54
N SER A 381 11.50 8.04 29.59
CA SER A 381 12.86 7.51 29.44
C SER A 381 12.88 6.23 28.61
N ALA A 382 11.89 5.34 28.77
CA ALA A 382 11.78 4.13 27.96
C ALA A 382 11.50 4.45 26.50
N ALA A 383 10.55 5.36 26.22
CA ALA A 383 10.23 5.81 24.88
C ALA A 383 11.42 6.53 24.21
N ALA A 384 12.13 7.41 24.93
CA ALA A 384 13.31 8.10 24.41
C ALA A 384 14.42 7.13 23.98
N ARG A 385 14.70 6.09 24.80
CA ARG A 385 15.66 5.05 24.42
C ARG A 385 15.23 4.28 23.17
N MET A 386 13.92 4.00 23.03
CA MET A 386 13.40 3.30 21.88
C MET A 386 13.45 4.15 20.61
N ILE A 387 13.12 5.43 20.71
CA ILE A 387 13.26 6.41 19.61
C ILE A 387 14.69 6.39 19.04
N GLN A 388 15.69 6.42 19.93
CA GLN A 388 17.10 6.36 19.51
C GLN A 388 17.49 5.00 18.93
N ARG A 389 17.03 3.89 19.54
CA ARG A 389 17.39 2.54 19.14
C ARG A 389 16.95 2.20 17.72
N ILE A 390 15.71 2.55 17.34
CA ILE A 390 15.14 2.20 16.04
C ILE A 390 15.07 3.40 15.07
N GLY A 391 15.79 4.48 15.38
CA GLY A 391 15.96 5.61 14.48
C GLY A 391 14.64 6.34 14.14
N ILE A 392 13.76 6.56 15.13
CA ILE A 392 12.55 7.36 14.91
C ILE A 392 12.93 8.84 14.81
N VAL A 393 12.54 9.48 13.72
CA VAL A 393 12.75 10.92 13.54
C VAL A 393 11.63 11.68 14.25
N ALA A 394 11.92 12.16 15.47
CA ALA A 394 11.00 12.89 16.32
C ALA A 394 11.75 13.93 17.17
N SER A 395 11.13 15.04 17.51
CA SER A 395 11.73 16.07 18.39
C SER A 395 11.76 15.62 19.87
N GLY A 396 11.10 14.53 20.20
CA GLY A 396 11.09 13.93 21.54
C GLY A 396 9.89 13.03 21.78
N PRO A 397 9.87 12.29 22.93
CA PRO A 397 8.81 11.31 23.20
C PRO A 397 7.44 11.94 23.55
N GLY A 398 7.41 13.24 23.86
CA GLY A 398 6.18 13.94 24.26
C GLY A 398 5.42 14.62 23.12
N ILE A 399 5.79 14.41 21.86
CA ILE A 399 5.03 14.93 20.70
C ILE A 399 3.89 13.98 20.33
N GLU A 400 2.86 14.51 19.72
CA GLU A 400 1.73 13.73 19.20
C GLU A 400 2.17 12.82 18.07
N ILE A 401 1.71 11.57 18.10
CA ILE A 401 2.10 10.55 17.12
C ILE A 401 1.66 10.91 15.70
N GLU A 402 0.54 11.63 15.57
CA GLU A 402 0.02 12.05 14.26
C GLU A 402 0.90 13.07 13.54
N SER A 403 1.78 13.76 14.28
CA SER A 403 2.76 14.69 13.69
C SER A 403 3.91 13.98 12.95
N LEU A 404 4.04 12.66 13.12
CA LEU A 404 5.08 11.86 12.49
C LEU A 404 4.67 11.43 11.06
N SER A 405 5.68 11.21 10.21
CA SER A 405 5.49 10.52 8.92
C SER A 405 5.01 9.08 9.13
N GLY A 406 4.33 8.50 8.13
CA GLY A 406 3.81 7.14 8.20
C GLY A 406 4.87 6.10 8.59
N GLY A 407 6.08 6.19 8.05
CA GLY A 407 7.20 5.30 8.41
C GLY A 407 7.62 5.44 9.87
N ASN A 408 7.69 6.66 10.41
CA ASN A 408 8.01 6.89 11.81
C ASN A 408 6.88 6.43 12.75
N GLN A 409 5.61 6.60 12.35
CA GLN A 409 4.47 6.02 13.08
C GLN A 409 4.56 4.50 13.13
N GLN A 410 4.89 3.85 12.02
CA GLN A 410 5.06 2.39 11.96
C GLN A 410 6.20 1.91 12.87
N LYS A 411 7.33 2.62 12.89
CA LYS A 411 8.42 2.34 13.82
C LYS A 411 7.98 2.49 15.29
N VAL A 412 7.14 3.48 15.62
CA VAL A 412 6.58 3.62 16.98
C VAL A 412 5.75 2.39 17.35
N VAL A 413 4.91 1.90 16.43
CA VAL A 413 4.04 0.73 16.66
C VAL A 413 4.85 -0.55 16.81
N ILE A 414 5.92 -0.76 16.02
CA ILE A 414 6.85 -1.87 16.18
C ILE A 414 7.66 -1.72 17.48
N GLY A 415 8.22 -0.53 17.72
CA GLY A 415 9.04 -0.22 18.89
C GLY A 415 8.30 -0.38 20.22
N ARG A 416 6.97 -0.22 20.23
CA ARG A 416 6.12 -0.52 21.38
C ARG A 416 6.40 -1.92 21.94
N TRP A 417 6.50 -2.91 21.09
CA TRP A 417 6.67 -4.30 21.47
C TRP A 417 8.11 -4.62 21.90
N LEU A 418 9.09 -3.82 21.47
CA LEU A 418 10.49 -3.95 21.90
C LEU A 418 10.76 -3.45 23.32
N ILE A 419 9.80 -2.77 23.95
CA ILE A 419 9.85 -2.43 25.38
C ILE A 419 9.67 -3.69 26.24
N GLY A 420 8.94 -4.68 25.74
CA GLY A 420 8.79 -6.00 26.36
C GLY A 420 9.86 -7.00 25.91
N GLU A 421 9.71 -8.22 26.39
CA GLU A 421 10.52 -9.38 25.96
C GLU A 421 9.67 -10.23 25.04
N ALA A 422 9.92 -10.11 23.73
CA ALA A 422 9.20 -10.89 22.73
C ALA A 422 9.65 -12.35 22.75
N THR A 423 8.70 -13.27 22.80
CA THR A 423 8.87 -14.68 22.48
C THR A 423 8.53 -14.98 21.02
N LEU A 424 7.59 -14.23 20.47
CA LEU A 424 7.15 -14.26 19.07
C LEU A 424 6.63 -12.89 18.68
N LEU A 425 7.06 -12.38 17.53
CA LEU A 425 6.53 -11.15 16.95
C LEU A 425 5.75 -11.47 15.67
N LEU A 426 4.51 -11.04 15.64
CA LEU A 426 3.60 -11.14 14.51
C LEU A 426 3.45 -9.75 13.88
N LEU A 427 3.71 -9.64 12.58
CA LEU A 427 3.62 -8.37 11.85
C LEU A 427 2.66 -8.55 10.68
N ASP A 428 1.57 -7.82 10.67
CA ASP A 428 0.57 -7.84 9.60
C ASP A 428 0.74 -6.60 8.73
N GLU A 429 1.11 -6.81 7.44
CA GLU A 429 1.38 -5.77 6.45
C GLU A 429 2.28 -4.62 7.01
N PRO A 430 3.45 -4.92 7.61
CA PRO A 430 4.23 -3.93 8.37
C PRO A 430 4.79 -2.81 7.50
N PHE A 431 4.82 -2.97 6.19
CA PHE A 431 5.36 -2.00 5.24
C PHE A 431 4.28 -1.17 4.55
N ARG A 432 3.00 -1.40 4.88
CA ARG A 432 1.89 -0.70 4.25
C ARG A 432 1.90 0.80 4.55
N GLY A 433 1.91 1.61 3.47
CA GLY A 433 1.89 3.08 3.58
C GLY A 433 3.16 3.68 4.18
N VAL A 434 4.28 2.98 4.04
CA VAL A 434 5.61 3.50 4.35
C VAL A 434 6.42 3.67 3.06
N ASP A 435 7.36 4.60 3.08
CA ASP A 435 8.26 4.79 1.94
C ASP A 435 9.38 3.76 1.92
N ILE A 436 10.10 3.70 0.80
CA ILE A 436 11.15 2.71 0.56
C ILE A 436 12.28 2.82 1.59
N ASN A 437 12.67 4.03 2.02
CA ASN A 437 13.70 4.20 3.04
C ASN A 437 13.22 3.70 4.41
N ALA A 438 12.00 4.10 4.82
CA ALA A 438 11.41 3.62 6.06
C ALA A 438 11.17 2.11 6.03
N ARG A 439 10.84 1.52 4.86
CA ARG A 439 10.73 0.08 4.67
C ARG A 439 12.05 -0.62 4.97
N HIS A 440 13.17 -0.13 4.41
CA HIS A 440 14.48 -0.69 4.66
C HIS A 440 14.88 -0.63 6.14
N GLU A 441 14.67 0.53 6.80
CA GLU A 441 14.94 0.70 8.22
C GLU A 441 14.04 -0.20 9.11
N ILE A 442 12.79 -0.46 8.70
CA ILE A 442 11.90 -1.41 9.36
C ILE A 442 12.41 -2.84 9.16
N ALA A 443 12.85 -3.20 7.95
CA ALA A 443 13.43 -4.50 7.66
C ALA A 443 14.69 -4.77 8.50
N GLU A 444 15.59 -3.79 8.64
CA GLU A 444 16.75 -3.88 9.54
C GLU A 444 16.31 -4.08 11.01
N THR A 445 15.28 -3.35 11.46
CA THR A 445 14.72 -3.50 12.81
C THR A 445 14.15 -4.91 13.02
N ILE A 446 13.44 -5.46 12.03
CA ILE A 446 12.92 -6.84 12.06
C ILE A 446 14.07 -7.84 12.19
N ARG A 447 15.16 -7.65 11.44
CA ARG A 447 16.36 -8.49 11.53
C ARG A 447 17.01 -8.45 12.91
N GLU A 448 17.13 -7.28 13.52
CA GLU A 448 17.66 -7.16 14.89
C GLU A 448 16.78 -7.94 15.90
N ILE A 449 15.47 -7.96 15.70
CA ILE A 449 14.54 -8.68 16.58
C ILE A 449 14.73 -10.20 16.48
N THR A 450 15.00 -10.74 15.29
CA THR A 450 15.14 -12.20 15.08
C THR A 450 16.30 -12.80 15.85
N GLU A 451 17.29 -12.02 16.26
CA GLU A 451 18.35 -12.52 17.16
C GLU A 451 17.80 -13.04 18.50
N ARG A 452 16.59 -12.59 18.90
CA ARG A 452 15.97 -12.87 20.20
C ARG A 452 14.67 -13.66 20.11
N ALA A 453 13.89 -13.46 19.05
CA ALA A 453 12.59 -14.07 18.87
C ALA A 453 12.29 -14.27 17.37
N PRO A 454 11.61 -15.36 16.95
CA PRO A 454 11.15 -15.49 15.59
C PRO A 454 10.16 -14.39 15.23
N VAL A 455 10.17 -14.01 13.96
CA VAL A 455 9.23 -13.04 13.41
C VAL A 455 8.43 -13.66 12.28
N LEU A 456 7.10 -13.56 12.35
CA LEU A 456 6.19 -13.93 11.28
C LEU A 456 5.66 -12.64 10.65
N VAL A 457 5.97 -12.42 9.38
CA VAL A 457 5.55 -11.26 8.60
C VAL A 457 4.49 -11.69 7.61
N ALA A 458 3.26 -11.23 7.76
CA ALA A 458 2.22 -11.38 6.75
C ALA A 458 2.33 -10.20 5.78
N THR A 459 2.41 -10.48 4.48
CA THR A 459 2.41 -9.46 3.42
C THR A 459 1.72 -9.96 2.16
N SER A 460 1.19 -9.04 1.38
CA SER A 460 0.65 -9.30 0.03
C SER A 460 1.64 -8.96 -1.09
N ASP A 461 2.75 -8.32 -0.76
CA ASP A 461 3.78 -7.88 -1.70
C ASP A 461 4.96 -8.85 -1.75
N ILE A 462 5.23 -9.37 -2.97
CA ILE A 462 6.33 -10.33 -3.22
C ILE A 462 7.69 -9.68 -2.94
N ASP A 463 7.87 -8.39 -3.26
CA ASP A 463 9.13 -7.68 -3.07
C ASP A 463 9.43 -7.48 -1.58
N GLU A 464 8.40 -7.21 -0.77
CA GLU A 464 8.51 -7.14 0.68
C GLU A 464 8.91 -8.48 1.29
N ALA A 465 8.27 -9.57 0.85
CA ALA A 465 8.61 -10.91 1.32
C ALA A 465 10.06 -11.28 0.96
N LEU A 466 10.48 -11.03 -0.29
CA LEU A 466 11.85 -11.32 -0.75
C LEU A 466 12.91 -10.46 -0.05
N GLU A 467 12.57 -9.24 0.38
CA GLU A 467 13.49 -8.34 1.06
C GLU A 467 13.74 -8.75 2.52
N VAL A 468 12.72 -9.21 3.24
CA VAL A 468 12.81 -9.37 4.69
C VAL A 468 12.96 -10.82 5.14
N ALA A 469 12.43 -11.80 4.38
CA ALA A 469 12.30 -13.17 4.84
C ALA A 469 13.52 -14.06 4.60
N ASP A 470 13.71 -15.05 5.46
CA ASP A 470 14.61 -16.22 5.26
C ASP A 470 13.85 -17.39 4.66
N ARG A 471 12.53 -17.44 4.94
CA ARG A 471 11.61 -18.49 4.51
C ARG A 471 10.28 -17.85 4.11
N ILE A 472 9.72 -18.31 3.00
CA ILE A 472 8.46 -17.82 2.46
C ILE A 472 7.45 -18.94 2.44
N LEU A 473 6.33 -18.71 3.10
CA LEU A 473 5.14 -19.53 3.06
C LEU A 473 4.11 -18.87 2.17
N VAL A 474 3.76 -19.50 1.06
CA VAL A 474 2.67 -19.01 0.22
C VAL A 474 1.35 -19.45 0.83
N PHE A 475 0.48 -18.48 1.11
CA PHE A 475 -0.77 -18.69 1.82
C PHE A 475 -1.96 -18.37 0.93
N ASN A 476 -2.87 -19.32 0.78
CA ASN A 476 -4.06 -19.16 -0.05
C ASN A 476 -5.25 -19.90 0.56
N ASN A 477 -6.44 -19.29 0.56
CA ASN A 477 -7.68 -19.87 1.11
C ASN A 477 -7.52 -20.48 2.52
N GLY A 478 -6.78 -19.79 3.39
CA GLY A 478 -6.58 -20.20 4.77
C GLY A 478 -5.66 -21.40 4.97
N SER A 479 -4.79 -21.71 4.00
CA SER A 479 -3.87 -22.83 4.03
C SER A 479 -2.50 -22.47 3.45
N VAL A 480 -1.44 -23.15 3.91
CA VAL A 480 -0.11 -23.08 3.29
C VAL A 480 -0.10 -23.92 2.03
N VAL A 481 0.19 -23.31 0.88
CA VAL A 481 0.22 -23.99 -0.44
C VAL A 481 1.62 -24.27 -0.94
N ASP A 482 2.61 -23.51 -0.49
CA ASP A 482 4.04 -23.77 -0.74
C ASP A 482 4.87 -23.24 0.44
N ASP A 483 6.01 -23.87 0.69
CA ASP A 483 6.95 -23.56 1.76
C ASP A 483 8.36 -23.64 1.17
N MET A 484 9.05 -22.50 1.12
CA MET A 484 10.34 -22.42 0.45
C MET A 484 11.32 -21.54 1.21
N ARG A 485 12.60 -21.89 1.16
CA ARG A 485 13.67 -21.01 1.61
C ARG A 485 13.86 -19.86 0.61
N LEU A 486 14.39 -18.74 1.08
CA LEU A 486 14.64 -17.59 0.20
C LEU A 486 15.54 -17.96 -0.99
N SER A 487 16.56 -18.82 -0.79
CA SER A 487 17.42 -19.31 -1.87
C SER A 487 16.70 -20.08 -2.98
N GLU A 488 15.50 -20.61 -2.70
CA GLU A 488 14.65 -21.35 -3.64
C GLU A 488 13.50 -20.49 -4.19
N ALA A 489 13.29 -19.31 -3.62
CA ALA A 489 12.17 -18.45 -3.91
C ALA A 489 12.41 -17.66 -5.21
N THR A 490 11.84 -18.14 -6.31
CA THR A 490 11.74 -17.35 -7.56
C THR A 490 10.39 -16.71 -7.68
N ARG A 491 10.32 -15.51 -8.31
CA ARG A 491 9.03 -14.84 -8.57
C ARG A 491 8.03 -15.75 -9.29
N GLU A 492 8.50 -16.54 -10.26
CA GLU A 492 7.67 -17.46 -11.03
C GLU A 492 7.06 -18.54 -10.15
N ARG A 493 7.86 -19.15 -9.24
CA ARG A 493 7.38 -20.16 -8.29
C ARG A 493 6.35 -19.57 -7.35
N ILE A 494 6.62 -18.37 -6.79
CA ILE A 494 5.70 -17.67 -5.89
C ILE A 494 4.37 -17.37 -6.59
N VAL A 495 4.41 -16.75 -7.78
CA VAL A 495 3.19 -16.41 -8.55
C VAL A 495 2.40 -17.67 -8.92
N THR A 496 3.08 -18.74 -9.32
CA THR A 496 2.44 -20.03 -9.62
C THR A 496 1.74 -20.59 -8.39
N ALA A 497 2.40 -20.59 -7.23
CA ALA A 497 1.82 -21.06 -5.98
C ALA A 497 0.62 -20.19 -5.52
N MET A 498 0.71 -18.86 -5.66
CA MET A 498 -0.41 -17.95 -5.37
C MET A 498 -1.61 -18.16 -6.29
N SER A 499 -1.38 -18.61 -7.53
CA SER A 499 -2.42 -18.80 -8.56
C SER A 499 -3.01 -20.20 -8.57
N ALA A 500 -2.34 -21.19 -7.98
CA ALA A 500 -2.63 -22.63 -8.15
C ALA A 500 -4.04 -23.07 -7.75
N ASN A 501 -4.78 -22.26 -6.96
CA ASN A 501 -6.16 -22.56 -6.54
C ASN A 501 -7.25 -21.65 -7.15
N ALA A 502 -6.88 -20.66 -7.96
CA ALA A 502 -7.85 -19.80 -8.64
C ALA A 502 -8.63 -20.56 -9.75
N HIS A 503 -8.05 -21.64 -10.29
CA HIS A 503 -8.67 -22.42 -11.36
C HIS A 503 -9.52 -23.60 -10.90
N THR A 504 -9.48 -24.01 -9.62
CA THR A 504 -10.24 -25.18 -9.13
C THR A 504 -11.70 -24.84 -8.78
N ILE A 505 -12.01 -23.56 -8.57
CA ILE A 505 -13.39 -23.13 -8.22
C ILE A 505 -14.28 -22.94 -9.47
N HIS A 506 -13.69 -22.77 -10.67
CA HIS A 506 -14.47 -22.59 -11.92
C HIS A 506 -14.64 -23.88 -12.76
N GLY A 507 -14.14 -25.03 -12.31
CA GLY A 507 -14.12 -26.28 -13.06
C GLY A 507 -15.13 -27.37 -12.61
N GLN A 508 -15.90 -27.19 -11.54
CA GLN A 508 -16.75 -28.27 -11.01
C GLN A 508 -18.27 -28.02 -11.03
N ASP A 509 -18.75 -26.99 -11.72
CA ASP A 509 -20.21 -26.76 -11.81
C ASP A 509 -20.79 -26.99 -13.21
N HIS A 510 -20.38 -28.06 -13.90
CA HIS A 510 -21.14 -28.63 -15.03
C HIS A 510 -20.81 -30.11 -15.15
N ARG A 511 -21.47 -30.96 -14.34
CA ARG A 511 -21.91 -32.34 -14.66
C ARG A 511 -22.37 -33.05 -13.41
N ALA A 512 -23.67 -33.01 -13.15
CA ALA A 512 -24.49 -34.12 -12.66
C ALA A 512 -25.92 -33.64 -12.44
N GLN A 513 -26.72 -33.63 -13.48
CA GLN A 513 -28.18 -33.87 -13.33
C GLN A 513 -28.35 -35.39 -13.11
N PRO A 514 -29.00 -35.85 -12.06
CA PRO A 514 -29.50 -37.21 -12.04
C PRO A 514 -30.80 -37.25 -12.83
N GLU A 515 -30.84 -38.09 -13.86
CA GLU A 515 -32.03 -38.57 -14.52
C GLU A 515 -33.00 -39.13 -13.46
N LEU A 516 -34.15 -38.50 -13.34
CA LEU A 516 -35.31 -39.09 -12.69
C LEU A 516 -35.90 -40.15 -13.62
N ALA A 517 -35.54 -41.42 -13.39
CA ALA A 517 -36.20 -42.55 -13.98
C ALA A 517 -37.56 -42.72 -13.33
N HIS A 518 -38.62 -42.57 -14.14
CA HIS A 518 -39.95 -43.09 -13.86
C HIS A 518 -39.90 -44.61 -13.75
N ARG A 519 -40.36 -45.15 -12.63
CA ARG A 519 -41.08 -46.45 -12.55
C ARG A 519 -41.82 -46.58 -11.21
N GLY A 520 -43.12 -46.76 -11.36
CA GLY A 520 -43.96 -47.71 -10.74
C GLY A 520 -44.94 -47.15 -9.75
#